data_d380f6497be9530fdab14f40d07fdf10
#
_entry.id   d380f6497be9530fdab14f40d07fdf10
#
_cell.length_a   1.000
_cell.length_b   1.000
_cell.length_c   1.000
_cell.angle_alpha   90.00
_cell.angle_beta   90.00
_cell.angle_gamma   90.00
#
_symmetry.space_group_name_H-M   'P 1'
#
loop_
_entity.id
_entity.type
_entity.pdbx_description
1 polymer ?
#
loop_
_entity_poly.entity_id
_entity_poly.type
_entity_poly.pdbx_seq_one_letter_code
_entity_poly.pdbx_strand_id
1 'polypeptide(L)'
;MRVAIFFGSKSDTETMKKAADVLTEFGVEYSAYAISAHRAGDLLIKTLEQAEKDGCEVIIAGAGLSAALPGVIAGHTVLPVVGVPLECVTPGKSNGLGGMDALLSTVQMSPQIPVASVGINNAKNAAYLALEILGIKYPEIKEKLLQFRSKLKSDAAVNGGKVEF
;
A
#
# COMPACT_ATOMS: atom_id res chain seq x y z
N MET A 1 -2.40 -13.43 -10.95
CA MET A 1 -1.57 -12.45 -10.19
C MET A 1 -2.46 -11.25 -9.93
N ARG A 2 -2.80 -11.05 -8.65
CA ARG A 2 -3.77 -10.01 -8.24
C ARG A 2 -3.38 -9.38 -6.92
N VAL A 3 -3.61 -8.09 -6.78
CA VAL A 3 -3.41 -7.31 -5.54
C VAL A 3 -4.76 -6.81 -5.04
N ALA A 4 -4.99 -6.85 -3.73
CA ALA A 4 -6.14 -6.19 -3.12
C ALA A 4 -5.69 -4.91 -2.41
N ILE A 5 -6.38 -3.80 -2.66
CA ILE A 5 -6.13 -2.50 -2.03
C ILE A 5 -7.29 -2.20 -1.08
N PHE A 6 -7.01 -2.10 0.21
CA PHE A 6 -7.98 -1.73 1.24
C PHE A 6 -7.65 -0.37 1.83
N PHE A 7 -8.66 0.45 2.12
CA PHE A 7 -8.47 1.71 2.83
C PHE A 7 -9.72 2.09 3.65
N GLY A 8 -9.52 2.86 4.72
CA GLY A 8 -10.54 3.04 5.76
C GLY A 8 -11.69 3.98 5.40
N SER A 9 -11.49 4.89 4.45
CA SER A 9 -12.46 5.94 4.09
C SER A 9 -12.34 6.35 2.63
N LYS A 10 -13.46 6.81 2.05
CA LYS A 10 -13.45 7.40 0.70
C LYS A 10 -12.56 8.65 0.57
N SER A 11 -12.28 9.35 1.68
CA SER A 11 -11.32 10.46 1.72
C SER A 11 -9.90 10.04 1.33
N ASP A 12 -9.56 8.76 1.49
CA ASP A 12 -8.24 8.22 1.24
C ASP A 12 -8.04 7.80 -0.22
N THR A 13 -9.12 7.85 -1.01
CA THR A 13 -9.16 7.34 -2.40
C THR A 13 -8.07 7.96 -3.27
N GLU A 14 -7.87 9.28 -3.21
CA GLU A 14 -6.90 9.97 -4.05
C GLU A 14 -5.46 9.51 -3.77
N THR A 15 -5.13 9.34 -2.48
CA THR A 15 -3.81 8.84 -2.09
C THR A 15 -3.63 7.37 -2.46
N MET A 16 -4.63 6.53 -2.20
CA MET A 16 -4.55 5.09 -2.48
C MET A 16 -4.63 4.75 -3.96
N LYS A 17 -5.30 5.61 -4.76
CA LYS A 17 -5.31 5.49 -6.23
C LYS A 17 -3.90 5.49 -6.83
N LYS A 18 -2.94 6.16 -6.22
CA LYS A 18 -1.54 6.16 -6.68
C LYS A 18 -0.92 4.76 -6.69
N ALA A 19 -1.34 3.86 -5.80
CA ALA A 19 -0.94 2.45 -5.86
C ALA A 19 -1.59 1.72 -7.03
N ALA A 20 -2.88 1.96 -7.26
CA ALA A 20 -3.61 1.38 -8.39
C ALA A 20 -3.01 1.81 -9.74
N ASP A 21 -2.61 3.08 -9.87
CA ASP A 21 -1.98 3.59 -11.08
C ASP A 21 -0.65 2.87 -11.39
N VAL A 22 0.19 2.61 -10.38
CA VAL A 22 1.43 1.82 -10.53
C VAL A 22 1.12 0.38 -10.92
N LEU A 23 0.16 -0.28 -10.28
CA LEU A 23 -0.21 -1.65 -10.63
C LEU A 23 -0.71 -1.74 -12.08
N THR A 24 -1.50 -0.75 -12.53
CA THR A 24 -1.97 -0.65 -13.91
C THR A 24 -0.81 -0.50 -14.89
N GLU A 25 0.17 0.36 -14.60
CA GLU A 25 1.38 0.56 -15.42
C GLU A 25 2.15 -0.75 -15.61
N PHE A 26 2.22 -1.58 -14.57
CA PHE A 26 2.90 -2.88 -14.62
C PHE A 26 2.03 -4.02 -15.17
N GLY A 27 0.74 -3.77 -15.46
CA GLY A 27 -0.19 -4.77 -15.98
C GLY A 27 -0.60 -5.81 -14.94
N VAL A 28 -0.66 -5.42 -13.66
CA VAL A 28 -1.10 -6.26 -12.55
C VAL A 28 -2.56 -5.95 -12.22
N GLU A 29 -3.40 -6.97 -12.22
CA GLU A 29 -4.80 -6.84 -11.81
C GLU A 29 -4.92 -6.47 -10.33
N TYR A 30 -5.88 -5.62 -10.00
CA TYR A 30 -6.19 -5.28 -8.62
C TYR A 30 -7.70 -5.11 -8.40
N SER A 31 -8.09 -5.19 -7.13
CA SER A 31 -9.40 -4.76 -6.64
C SER A 31 -9.19 -3.75 -5.51
N ALA A 32 -10.06 -2.74 -5.40
CA ALA A 32 -9.93 -1.70 -4.38
C ALA A 32 -11.23 -1.57 -3.55
N TYR A 33 -11.09 -1.46 -2.23
CA TYR A 33 -12.18 -1.47 -1.28
C TYR A 33 -12.02 -0.37 -0.22
N ALA A 34 -13.04 0.46 -0.07
CA ALA A 34 -13.11 1.46 0.99
C ALA A 34 -13.95 0.92 2.15
N ILE A 35 -13.33 0.30 3.14
CA ILE A 35 -14.00 -0.36 4.27
C ILE A 35 -13.29 0.00 5.58
N SER A 36 -14.03 0.58 6.52
CA SER A 36 -13.50 0.92 7.84
C SER A 36 -13.42 -0.31 8.75
N ALA A 37 -12.24 -0.64 9.25
CA ALA A 37 -12.05 -1.71 10.22
C ALA A 37 -12.84 -1.49 11.52
N HIS A 38 -12.96 -0.23 11.98
CA HIS A 38 -13.67 0.10 13.22
C HIS A 38 -15.20 0.07 13.08
N ARG A 39 -15.75 0.31 11.88
CA ARG A 39 -17.20 0.48 11.67
C ARG A 39 -17.87 -0.66 10.93
N ALA A 40 -17.10 -1.44 10.19
CA ALA A 40 -17.59 -2.50 9.32
C ALA A 40 -16.63 -3.70 9.30
N GLY A 41 -16.19 -4.16 10.47
CA GLY A 41 -15.22 -5.25 10.63
C GLY A 41 -15.66 -6.54 9.95
N ASP A 42 -16.92 -6.95 10.13
CA ASP A 42 -17.44 -8.17 9.51
C ASP A 42 -17.44 -8.10 7.98
N LEU A 43 -17.77 -6.93 7.42
CA LEU A 43 -17.69 -6.72 5.97
C LEU A 43 -16.24 -6.78 5.48
N LEU A 44 -15.30 -6.20 6.24
CA LEU A 44 -13.88 -6.24 5.94
C LEU A 44 -13.39 -7.69 5.82
N ILE A 45 -13.69 -8.52 6.83
CA ILE A 45 -13.23 -9.93 6.85
C ILE A 45 -13.85 -10.72 5.70
N LYS A 46 -15.15 -10.59 5.45
CA LYS A 46 -15.82 -11.25 4.32
C LYS A 46 -15.23 -10.83 2.98
N THR A 47 -14.89 -9.54 2.83
CA THR A 47 -14.28 -9.02 1.59
C THR A 47 -12.85 -9.52 1.42
N LEU A 48 -12.08 -9.63 2.51
CA LEU A 48 -10.74 -10.20 2.51
C LEU A 48 -10.78 -11.67 2.07
N GLU A 49 -11.64 -12.49 2.69
CA GLU A 49 -11.82 -13.89 2.31
C GLU A 49 -12.21 -14.06 0.85
N GLN A 50 -13.06 -13.17 0.33
CA GLN A 50 -13.44 -13.21 -1.08
C GLN A 50 -12.27 -12.82 -1.98
N ALA A 51 -11.49 -11.79 -1.64
CA ALA A 51 -10.31 -11.40 -2.39
C ALA A 51 -9.27 -12.54 -2.47
N GLU A 52 -9.07 -13.29 -1.38
CA GLU A 52 -8.21 -14.48 -1.38
C GLU A 52 -8.74 -15.58 -2.32
N LYS A 53 -10.05 -15.88 -2.28
CA LYS A 53 -10.69 -16.84 -3.20
C LYS A 53 -10.56 -16.43 -4.66
N ASP A 54 -10.56 -15.12 -4.92
CA ASP A 54 -10.39 -14.54 -6.25
C ASP A 54 -8.91 -14.50 -6.70
N GLY A 55 -7.99 -15.06 -5.90
CA GLY A 55 -6.58 -15.21 -6.24
C GLY A 55 -5.71 -14.01 -5.88
N CYS A 56 -6.09 -13.23 -4.85
CA CYS A 56 -5.21 -12.21 -4.27
C CYS A 56 -3.95 -12.86 -3.70
N GLU A 57 -2.80 -12.24 -3.93
CA GLU A 57 -1.49 -12.74 -3.48
C GLU A 57 -0.74 -11.72 -2.60
N VAL A 58 -1.09 -10.44 -2.69
CA VAL A 58 -0.53 -9.37 -1.86
C VAL A 58 -1.61 -8.34 -1.54
N ILE A 59 -1.61 -7.84 -0.33
CA ILE A 59 -2.57 -6.83 0.12
C ILE A 59 -1.85 -5.51 0.40
N ILE A 60 -2.43 -4.41 -0.09
CA ILE A 60 -2.02 -3.05 0.27
C ILE A 60 -3.13 -2.47 1.15
N ALA A 61 -2.80 -2.00 2.35
CA ALA A 61 -3.78 -1.50 3.31
C ALA A 61 -3.42 -0.10 3.80
N GLY A 62 -4.26 0.89 3.48
CA GLY A 62 -4.08 2.30 3.87
C GLY A 62 -5.02 2.72 5.00
N ALA A 63 -4.48 3.36 6.04
CA ALA A 63 -5.26 3.91 7.14
C ALA A 63 -4.59 5.13 7.79
N GLY A 64 -5.39 6.06 8.28
CA GLY A 64 -4.97 7.23 9.03
C GLY A 64 -5.29 7.13 10.52
N LEU A 65 -4.83 8.11 11.31
CA LEU A 65 -5.02 8.19 12.76
C LEU A 65 -4.56 6.90 13.46
N SER A 66 -5.44 6.27 14.26
CA SER A 66 -5.19 4.96 14.91
C SER A 66 -5.18 3.78 13.92
N ALA A 67 -4.61 3.91 12.79
CA ALA A 67 -4.47 3.06 11.60
C ALA A 67 -4.59 1.54 11.83
N ALA A 68 -5.73 1.08 12.37
CA ALA A 68 -5.94 -0.32 12.74
C ALA A 68 -6.08 -1.26 11.54
N LEU A 69 -6.51 -0.75 10.38
CA LEU A 69 -6.88 -1.56 9.22
C LEU A 69 -5.78 -2.53 8.76
N PRO A 70 -4.50 -2.11 8.58
CA PRO A 70 -3.45 -3.03 8.16
C PRO A 70 -3.23 -4.19 9.15
N GLY A 71 -3.22 -3.87 10.44
CA GLY A 71 -3.05 -4.87 11.50
C GLY A 71 -4.23 -5.83 11.62
N VAL A 72 -5.47 -5.33 11.49
CA VAL A 72 -6.67 -6.19 11.46
C VAL A 72 -6.61 -7.16 10.29
N ILE A 73 -6.28 -6.68 9.10
CA ILE A 73 -6.12 -7.54 7.91
C ILE A 73 -5.03 -8.58 8.15
N ALA A 74 -3.84 -8.17 8.61
CA ALA A 74 -2.73 -9.09 8.85
C ALA A 74 -3.05 -10.19 9.86
N GLY A 75 -3.94 -9.92 10.82
CA GLY A 75 -4.42 -10.93 11.78
C GLY A 75 -5.39 -11.97 11.20
N HIS A 76 -5.89 -11.75 9.97
CA HIS A 76 -6.89 -12.61 9.33
C HIS A 76 -6.41 -13.26 8.02
N THR A 77 -5.15 -13.07 7.66
CA THR A 77 -4.57 -13.67 6.46
C THR A 77 -3.11 -14.06 6.68
N VAL A 78 -2.60 -14.96 5.86
CA VAL A 78 -1.17 -15.25 5.74
C VAL A 78 -0.54 -14.62 4.49
N LEU A 79 -1.31 -13.87 3.72
CA LEU A 79 -0.79 -13.09 2.60
C LEU A 79 0.06 -11.92 3.10
N PRO A 80 1.10 -11.50 2.36
CA PRO A 80 1.84 -10.30 2.67
C PRO A 80 0.94 -9.07 2.71
N VAL A 81 1.02 -8.28 3.81
CA VAL A 81 0.28 -7.03 3.99
C VAL A 81 1.26 -5.87 3.99
N VAL A 82 1.07 -4.95 3.03
CA VAL A 82 1.84 -3.70 2.92
C VAL A 82 0.99 -2.56 3.46
N GLY A 83 1.40 -2.00 4.58
CA GLY A 83 0.72 -0.89 5.24
C GLY A 83 1.12 0.46 4.67
N VAL A 84 0.14 1.31 4.40
CA VAL A 84 0.33 2.71 4.01
C VAL A 84 -0.21 3.61 5.11
N PRO A 85 0.65 4.19 5.96
CA PRO A 85 0.22 5.21 6.90
C PRO A 85 -0.32 6.42 6.15
N LEU A 86 -1.51 6.88 6.51
CA LEU A 86 -2.13 8.01 5.84
C LEU A 86 -2.22 9.21 6.78
N GLU A 87 -1.82 10.36 6.30
CA GLU A 87 -2.17 11.62 6.93
C GLU A 87 -3.65 11.89 6.76
N CYS A 88 -4.35 12.15 7.86
CA CYS A 88 -5.76 12.50 7.82
C CYS A 88 -5.92 14.01 7.64
N VAL A 89 -6.30 14.44 6.45
CA VAL A 89 -6.47 15.86 6.12
C VAL A 89 -7.93 16.15 5.85
N THR A 90 -8.45 17.22 6.45
CA THR A 90 -9.71 17.87 6.07
C THR A 90 -9.40 19.25 5.50
N PRO A 91 -10.29 19.87 4.70
CA PRO A 91 -10.02 21.18 4.12
C PRO A 91 -9.52 22.20 5.17
N GLY A 92 -8.30 22.69 4.99
CA GLY A 92 -7.64 23.67 5.87
C GLY A 92 -7.08 23.12 7.18
N LYS A 93 -7.12 21.80 7.43
CA LYS A 93 -6.61 21.22 8.70
C LYS A 93 -6.07 19.80 8.51
N SER A 94 -4.84 19.57 8.99
CA SER A 94 -4.35 18.21 9.25
C SER A 94 -4.92 17.73 10.60
N ASN A 95 -5.48 16.53 10.63
CA ASN A 95 -5.96 15.91 11.86
C ASN A 95 -4.93 14.87 12.33
N GLY A 96 -4.79 14.72 13.64
CA GLY A 96 -3.76 13.86 14.22
C GLY A 96 -2.37 14.50 14.18
N LEU A 97 -1.34 13.70 13.99
CA LEU A 97 0.08 14.08 14.04
C LEU A 97 0.77 14.06 12.66
N GLY A 98 0.08 14.52 11.61
CA GLY A 98 0.64 14.55 10.24
C GLY A 98 0.95 13.15 9.70
N GLY A 99 0.21 12.13 10.12
CA GLY A 99 0.41 10.75 9.73
C GLY A 99 1.43 9.97 10.57
N MET A 100 2.13 10.62 11.53
CA MET A 100 3.05 9.94 12.44
C MET A 100 2.31 8.98 13.38
N ASP A 101 1.12 9.34 13.83
CA ASP A 101 0.19 8.49 14.57
C ASP A 101 -0.16 7.22 13.77
N ALA A 102 -0.49 7.37 12.51
CA ALA A 102 -0.77 6.25 11.60
C ALA A 102 0.47 5.38 11.35
N LEU A 103 1.64 6.00 11.17
CA LEU A 103 2.90 5.27 11.00
C LEU A 103 3.20 4.41 12.24
N LEU A 104 3.16 4.99 13.44
CA LEU A 104 3.42 4.26 14.67
C LEU A 104 2.39 3.15 14.91
N SER A 105 1.10 3.38 14.60
CA SER A 105 0.07 2.34 14.67
C SER A 105 0.32 1.18 13.70
N THR A 106 0.89 1.46 12.53
CA THR A 106 1.12 0.46 11.48
C THR A 106 2.38 -0.36 11.72
N VAL A 107 3.45 0.24 12.26
CA VAL A 107 4.74 -0.46 12.46
C VAL A 107 4.80 -1.21 13.80
N GLN A 108 4.05 -0.78 14.83
CA GLN A 108 4.07 -1.37 16.17
C GLN A 108 3.15 -2.60 16.26
N MET A 109 3.41 -3.59 15.41
CA MET A 109 2.64 -4.81 15.35
C MET A 109 3.03 -5.81 16.45
N SER A 110 2.06 -6.65 16.84
CA SER A 110 2.31 -7.79 17.72
C SER A 110 3.32 -8.74 17.09
N PRO A 111 4.20 -9.39 17.86
CA PRO A 111 5.05 -10.46 17.38
C PRO A 111 4.23 -11.50 16.58
N GLN A 112 4.82 -12.01 15.49
CA GLN A 112 4.26 -13.05 14.62
C GLN A 112 3.15 -12.57 13.64
N ILE A 113 2.64 -11.34 13.76
CA ILE A 113 1.67 -10.74 12.83
C ILE A 113 2.29 -9.49 12.19
N PRO A 114 3.17 -9.64 11.20
CA PRO A 114 3.89 -8.51 10.62
C PRO A 114 3.03 -7.72 9.62
N VAL A 115 3.27 -6.42 9.57
CA VAL A 115 2.87 -5.54 8.47
C VAL A 115 4.11 -4.83 7.94
N ALA A 116 4.38 -4.91 6.64
CA ALA A 116 5.47 -4.17 6.01
C ALA A 116 5.00 -2.74 5.75
N SER A 117 5.48 -1.76 6.53
CA SER A 117 5.06 -0.36 6.36
C SER A 117 5.94 0.40 5.37
N VAL A 118 5.31 1.24 4.55
CA VAL A 118 5.99 2.26 3.73
C VAL A 118 5.91 3.65 4.38
N GLY A 119 6.50 4.65 3.75
CA GLY A 119 6.42 6.03 4.24
C GLY A 119 4.99 6.61 4.23
N ILE A 120 4.76 7.67 5.00
CA ILE A 120 3.47 8.36 5.10
C ILE A 120 3.01 8.81 3.71
N ASN A 121 1.75 8.55 3.37
CA ASN A 121 1.11 8.85 2.08
C ASN A 121 1.81 8.21 0.85
N ASN A 122 2.75 7.29 1.05
CA ASN A 122 3.55 6.72 -0.05
C ASN A 122 2.94 5.43 -0.62
N ALA A 123 1.69 5.53 -1.10
CA ALA A 123 0.99 4.42 -1.71
C ALA A 123 1.69 3.86 -2.97
N LYS A 124 2.46 4.69 -3.69
CA LYS A 124 3.28 4.22 -4.81
C LYS A 124 4.31 3.19 -4.36
N ASN A 125 5.04 3.46 -3.27
CA ASN A 125 6.02 2.50 -2.76
C ASN A 125 5.38 1.22 -2.25
N ALA A 126 4.14 1.27 -1.74
CA ALA A 126 3.41 0.06 -1.40
C ALA A 126 3.13 -0.82 -2.63
N ALA A 127 2.77 -0.20 -3.76
CA ALA A 127 2.61 -0.93 -5.01
C ALA A 127 3.94 -1.49 -5.54
N TYR A 128 5.04 -0.74 -5.49
CA TYR A 128 6.36 -1.26 -5.87
C TYR A 128 6.80 -2.44 -4.99
N LEU A 129 6.57 -2.36 -3.67
CA LEU A 129 6.88 -3.48 -2.77
C LEU A 129 6.00 -4.71 -3.08
N ALA A 130 4.70 -4.51 -3.37
CA ALA A 130 3.82 -5.58 -3.81
C ALA A 130 4.32 -6.22 -5.13
N LEU A 131 4.77 -5.41 -6.08
CA LEU A 131 5.35 -5.89 -7.33
C LEU A 131 6.67 -6.65 -7.09
N GLU A 132 7.51 -6.22 -6.15
CA GLU A 132 8.74 -6.94 -5.78
C GLU A 132 8.43 -8.32 -5.19
N ILE A 133 7.41 -8.41 -4.33
CA ILE A 133 6.93 -9.68 -3.76
C ILE A 133 6.41 -10.59 -4.89
N LEU A 134 5.56 -10.07 -5.77
CA LEU A 134 5.06 -10.81 -6.92
C LEU A 134 6.19 -11.22 -7.88
N GLY A 135 7.20 -10.40 -8.05
CA GLY A 135 8.38 -10.67 -8.88
C GLY A 135 9.23 -11.87 -8.43
N ILE A 136 9.06 -12.33 -7.18
CA ILE A 136 9.69 -13.58 -6.71
C ILE A 136 9.07 -14.78 -7.44
N LYS A 137 7.77 -14.76 -7.69
CA LYS A 137 7.01 -15.84 -8.34
C LYS A 137 6.86 -15.64 -9.85
N TYR A 138 6.78 -14.38 -10.30
CA TYR A 138 6.49 -13.99 -11.69
C TYR A 138 7.69 -13.31 -12.35
N PRO A 139 8.50 -14.04 -13.16
CA PRO A 139 9.70 -13.48 -13.79
C PRO A 139 9.43 -12.25 -14.66
N GLU A 140 8.27 -12.18 -15.31
CA GLU A 140 7.87 -11.05 -16.15
C GLU A 140 7.69 -9.74 -15.35
N ILE A 141 7.25 -9.83 -14.09
CA ILE A 141 7.17 -8.66 -13.20
C ILE A 141 8.58 -8.23 -12.77
N LYS A 142 9.43 -9.20 -12.41
CA LYS A 142 10.82 -8.94 -12.05
C LYS A 142 11.56 -8.22 -13.19
N GLU A 143 11.38 -8.68 -14.42
CA GLU A 143 12.01 -8.05 -15.59
C GLU A 143 11.55 -6.61 -15.80
N LYS A 144 10.23 -6.35 -15.71
CA LYS A 144 9.68 -5.00 -15.78
C LYS A 144 10.24 -4.08 -14.68
N LEU A 145 10.41 -4.58 -13.45
CA LEU A 145 11.02 -3.83 -12.36
C LEU A 145 12.49 -3.50 -12.62
N LEU A 146 13.26 -4.43 -13.18
CA LEU A 146 14.66 -4.20 -13.56
C LEU A 146 14.78 -3.12 -14.64
N GLN A 147 13.95 -3.19 -15.67
CA GLN A 147 13.90 -2.18 -16.73
C GLN A 147 13.50 -0.81 -16.19
N PHE A 148 12.46 -0.75 -15.35
CA PHE A 148 12.04 0.47 -14.68
C PHE A 148 13.16 1.11 -13.84
N ARG A 149 13.86 0.32 -13.01
CA ARG A 149 14.98 0.80 -12.20
C ARG A 149 16.17 1.24 -13.03
N SER A 150 16.43 0.57 -14.15
CA SER A 150 17.48 0.98 -15.09
C SER A 150 17.17 2.37 -15.68
N LYS A 151 15.92 2.59 -16.08
CA LYS A 151 15.45 3.90 -16.57
C LYS A 151 15.59 4.98 -15.50
N LEU A 152 15.15 4.73 -14.26
CA LEU A 152 15.32 5.69 -13.16
C LEU A 152 16.77 6.10 -12.93
N LYS A 153 17.72 5.15 -13.05
CA LYS A 153 19.16 5.45 -12.92
C LYS A 153 19.66 6.34 -14.06
N SER A 154 19.26 6.05 -15.30
CA SER A 154 19.66 6.87 -16.45
C SER A 154 19.07 8.28 -16.36
N ASP A 155 17.78 8.41 -16.00
CA ASP A 155 17.12 9.70 -15.86
C ASP A 155 17.76 10.54 -14.73
N ALA A 156 18.11 9.91 -13.59
CA ALA A 156 18.80 10.57 -12.50
C ALA A 156 20.22 11.01 -12.89
N ALA A 157 20.93 10.23 -13.70
CA ALA A 157 22.27 10.58 -14.18
C ALA A 157 22.23 11.77 -15.15
N VAL A 158 21.16 11.89 -15.95
CA VAL A 158 20.99 13.04 -16.89
C VAL A 158 20.56 14.31 -16.13
N ASN A 159 19.68 14.19 -15.12
CA ASN A 159 19.12 15.33 -14.40
C ASN A 159 19.88 15.68 -13.11
N GLY A 160 20.84 14.83 -12.69
CA GLY A 160 21.70 15.07 -11.54
C GLY A 160 22.98 15.81 -11.96
N GLY A 161 23.58 16.58 -11.06
CA GLY A 161 24.85 17.25 -11.32
C GLY A 161 25.11 18.43 -10.37
N LYS A 162 26.14 19.20 -10.71
CA LYS A 162 26.51 20.41 -9.95
C LYS A 162 25.37 21.43 -10.06
N VAL A 163 24.91 21.92 -8.92
CA VAL A 163 23.96 23.02 -8.82
C VAL A 163 24.72 24.29 -8.49
N GLU A 164 24.51 25.34 -9.27
CA GLU A 164 24.99 26.69 -8.95
C GLU A 164 23.83 27.48 -8.32
N PHE A 165 24.08 28.12 -7.19
CA PHE A 165 23.10 28.92 -6.45
C PHE A 165 23.28 30.40 -6.77
#